data_cd113d75a1f65259133973bf07c3594a
#
_entry.id   cd113d75a1f65259133973bf07c3594a
#
_cell.length_a   1.000
_cell.length_b   1.000
_cell.length_c   1.000
_cell.angle_alpha   90.00
_cell.angle_beta   90.00
_cell.angle_gamma   90.00
#
_symmetry.space_group_name_H-M   'P 1'
#
loop_
_entity.id
_entity.type
_entity.pdbx_description
1 polymer ?
#
loop_
_entity_poly.entity_id
_entity_poly.type
_entity_poly.pdbx_seq_one_letter_code
_entity_poly.pdbx_strand_id
1 'polypeptide(L)'
;MVKKLVLIGVTGPKSGGVLVEHISQNLDTVKSLFPGGISVICREASKTEKVEDLIPNVSIERGSLTDPDFMRKALNSADTVVHIAGIHWSKAVVDAAIANGVRRLILVHTTGIYSKFKAAGEKYRQIEDEVKKCCKENKIALTLLRPTMIYGNISDRNIVKFISMVDKFPVMPVVRDARYELQPVHYKDLGKAYFDVLMNESATANRDYDLSGGEVIQLRDMLSVIGENLGKRVKFISCPFCIAYSGAWLVYILTVGKVDYREKVQRLCEPRVYSHDDATRDFGYAPMTFRVGIVDEVKEYKRKAHPEC
;
A
#
# COMPACT_ATOMS: atom_id res chain seq x y z
N MET A 1 -16.71 14.91 -23.41
CA MET A 1 -15.31 15.27 -23.08
C MET A 1 -14.39 14.14 -23.48
N VAL A 2 -13.18 14.45 -23.94
CA VAL A 2 -12.15 13.43 -24.23
C VAL A 2 -11.61 12.91 -22.92
N LYS A 3 -11.63 11.59 -22.70
CA LYS A 3 -11.20 10.98 -21.43
C LYS A 3 -9.69 11.12 -21.22
N LYS A 4 -9.27 11.71 -20.11
CA LYS A 4 -7.87 11.85 -19.67
C LYS A 4 -7.66 11.07 -18.38
N LEU A 5 -6.56 10.30 -18.30
CA LEU A 5 -6.13 9.57 -17.11
C LEU A 5 -5.12 10.38 -16.30
N VAL A 6 -5.33 10.51 -15.01
CA VAL A 6 -4.36 11.12 -14.09
C VAL A 6 -3.92 10.12 -13.05
N LEU A 7 -2.59 9.98 -12.87
CA LEU A 7 -1.96 9.05 -11.95
C LEU A 7 -1.23 9.83 -10.84
N ILE A 8 -1.47 9.49 -9.58
CA ILE A 8 -0.86 10.14 -8.41
C ILE A 8 -0.14 9.10 -7.55
N GLY A 9 1.15 9.32 -7.29
CA GLY A 9 1.95 8.43 -6.43
C GLY A 9 2.62 7.26 -7.16
N VAL A 10 2.82 7.37 -8.47
CA VAL A 10 3.34 6.28 -9.33
C VAL A 10 4.84 6.36 -9.62
N THR A 11 5.54 7.39 -9.19
CA THR A 11 6.97 7.61 -9.49
C THR A 11 7.94 6.75 -8.67
N GLY A 12 7.43 6.02 -7.67
CA GLY A 12 8.25 5.17 -6.80
C GLY A 12 8.43 3.74 -7.32
N PRO A 13 9.45 3.01 -6.83
CA PRO A 13 9.77 1.65 -7.28
C PRO A 13 8.88 0.56 -6.67
N LYS A 14 7.72 0.91 -6.14
CA LYS A 14 6.76 -0.01 -5.51
C LYS A 14 5.54 -0.23 -6.42
N SER A 15 4.40 -0.52 -5.84
CA SER A 15 3.15 -0.80 -6.56
C SER A 15 2.78 0.25 -7.61
N GLY A 16 3.12 1.52 -7.36
CA GLY A 16 2.91 2.59 -8.34
C GLY A 16 3.77 2.43 -9.61
N GLY A 17 5.04 2.08 -9.45
CA GLY A 17 5.93 1.78 -10.59
C GLY A 17 5.50 0.54 -11.37
N VAL A 18 4.99 -0.48 -10.67
CA VAL A 18 4.43 -1.69 -11.31
C VAL A 18 3.14 -1.37 -12.09
N LEU A 19 2.28 -0.48 -11.57
CA LEU A 19 1.14 0.02 -12.35
C LEU A 19 1.60 0.68 -13.66
N VAL A 20 2.63 1.51 -13.61
CA VAL A 20 3.21 2.15 -14.82
C VAL A 20 3.75 1.10 -15.80
N GLU A 21 4.43 0.06 -15.32
CA GLU A 21 4.89 -1.06 -16.15
C GLU A 21 3.74 -1.78 -16.86
N HIS A 22 2.63 -2.07 -16.15
CA HIS A 22 1.44 -2.68 -16.77
C HIS A 22 0.75 -1.75 -17.77
N ILE A 23 0.69 -0.45 -17.48
CA ILE A 23 0.18 0.55 -18.45
C ILE A 23 1.05 0.54 -19.72
N SER A 24 2.38 0.53 -19.57
CA SER A 24 3.31 0.48 -20.70
C SER A 24 3.14 -0.78 -21.56
N GLN A 25 2.99 -1.93 -20.92
CA GLN A 25 2.75 -3.21 -21.62
C GLN A 25 1.43 -3.24 -22.39
N ASN A 26 0.46 -2.41 -22.03
CA ASN A 26 -0.87 -2.33 -22.64
C ASN A 26 -1.19 -0.92 -23.17
N LEU A 27 -0.15 -0.21 -23.62
CA LEU A 27 -0.22 1.22 -23.88
C LEU A 27 -1.26 1.61 -24.93
N ASP A 28 -1.39 0.84 -26.01
CA ASP A 28 -2.36 1.12 -27.08
C ASP A 28 -3.80 1.00 -26.58
N THR A 29 -4.08 -0.01 -25.77
CA THR A 29 -5.40 -0.19 -25.15
C THR A 29 -5.70 0.95 -24.18
N VAL A 30 -4.73 1.34 -23.34
CA VAL A 30 -4.91 2.46 -22.39
C VAL A 30 -5.11 3.78 -23.15
N LYS A 31 -4.34 4.07 -24.21
CA LYS A 31 -4.51 5.27 -25.02
C LYS A 31 -5.86 5.30 -25.75
N SER A 32 -6.35 4.15 -26.19
CA SER A 32 -7.69 4.04 -26.79
C SER A 32 -8.80 4.38 -25.79
N LEU A 33 -8.67 3.95 -24.52
CA LEU A 33 -9.61 4.27 -23.45
C LEU A 33 -9.49 5.72 -22.96
N PHE A 34 -8.28 6.30 -23.03
CA PHE A 34 -7.97 7.65 -22.57
C PHE A 34 -7.35 8.50 -23.69
N PRO A 35 -8.09 8.82 -24.76
CA PRO A 35 -7.56 9.60 -25.88
C PRO A 35 -7.14 11.04 -25.50
N GLY A 36 -7.56 11.54 -24.35
CA GLY A 36 -7.09 12.80 -23.76
C GLY A 36 -5.70 12.74 -23.15
N GLY A 37 -5.04 11.56 -23.20
CA GLY A 37 -3.69 11.35 -22.73
C GLY A 37 -3.61 10.92 -21.27
N ILE A 38 -2.36 10.78 -20.82
CA ILE A 38 -2.00 10.36 -19.46
C ILE A 38 -1.16 11.47 -18.81
N SER A 39 -1.54 11.85 -17.59
CA SER A 39 -0.76 12.78 -16.77
C SER A 39 -0.35 12.11 -15.46
N VAL A 40 0.81 12.51 -14.93
CA VAL A 40 1.31 12.07 -13.62
C VAL A 40 1.51 13.28 -12.74
N ILE A 41 0.89 13.27 -11.57
CA ILE A 41 1.10 14.28 -10.52
C ILE A 41 2.15 13.73 -9.53
N CYS A 42 3.20 14.50 -9.31
CA CYS A 42 4.30 14.13 -8.42
C CYS A 42 4.87 15.34 -7.67
N ARG A 43 5.68 15.06 -6.64
CA ARG A 43 6.41 16.11 -5.92
C ARG A 43 7.57 16.66 -6.75
N GLU A 44 8.02 17.88 -6.48
CA GLU A 44 9.16 18.50 -7.17
C GLU A 44 10.40 17.60 -7.24
N ALA A 45 10.77 16.97 -6.14
CA ALA A 45 11.93 16.09 -6.04
C ALA A 45 11.73 14.66 -6.58
N SER A 46 10.58 14.36 -7.20
CA SER A 46 10.33 13.01 -7.72
C SER A 46 11.13 12.74 -8.99
N LYS A 47 11.73 11.56 -9.07
CA LYS A 47 12.34 11.05 -10.29
C LYS A 47 11.26 10.54 -11.23
N THR A 48 11.23 11.02 -12.46
CA THR A 48 10.16 10.72 -13.43
C THR A 48 10.67 10.01 -14.67
N GLU A 49 11.99 9.89 -14.84
CA GLU A 49 12.64 9.35 -16.03
C GLU A 49 12.08 7.99 -16.42
N LYS A 50 11.93 7.09 -15.45
CA LYS A 50 11.34 5.75 -15.70
C LYS A 50 9.89 5.82 -16.20
N VAL A 51 9.10 6.78 -15.73
CA VAL A 51 7.72 6.96 -16.16
C VAL A 51 7.67 7.52 -17.59
N GLU A 52 8.52 8.48 -17.90
CA GLU A 52 8.64 9.11 -19.22
C GLU A 52 9.12 8.11 -20.27
N ASP A 53 10.10 7.24 -19.91
CA ASP A 53 10.59 6.15 -20.76
C ASP A 53 9.50 5.10 -21.06
N LEU A 54 8.69 4.74 -20.06
CA LEU A 54 7.66 3.71 -20.18
C LEU A 54 6.35 4.22 -20.82
N ILE A 55 6.03 5.50 -20.66
CA ILE A 55 4.79 6.11 -21.21
C ILE A 55 5.17 7.32 -22.05
N PRO A 56 5.46 7.14 -23.34
CA PRO A 56 5.78 8.25 -24.24
C PRO A 56 4.67 9.30 -24.30
N ASN A 57 5.04 10.59 -24.23
CA ASN A 57 4.15 11.75 -24.19
C ASN A 57 3.29 11.85 -22.92
N VAL A 58 3.71 11.26 -21.80
CA VAL A 58 3.09 11.49 -20.51
C VAL A 58 3.31 12.95 -20.07
N SER A 59 2.27 13.60 -19.55
CA SER A 59 2.39 14.94 -18.95
C SER A 59 2.80 14.80 -17.48
N ILE A 60 3.86 15.49 -17.08
CA ILE A 60 4.30 15.50 -15.67
C ILE A 60 3.93 16.84 -15.02
N GLU A 61 3.09 16.77 -13.99
CA GLU A 61 2.65 17.90 -13.20
C GLU A 61 3.34 17.84 -11.83
N ARG A 62 4.17 18.82 -11.52
CA ARG A 62 4.97 18.87 -10.27
C ARG A 62 4.36 19.85 -9.29
N GLY A 63 4.11 19.38 -8.05
CA GLY A 63 3.56 20.23 -6.99
C GLY A 63 3.09 19.43 -5.78
N SER A 64 2.37 20.11 -4.90
CA SER A 64 1.87 19.56 -3.64
C SER A 64 0.40 19.20 -3.73
N LEU A 65 0.04 18.00 -3.24
CA LEU A 65 -1.37 17.58 -3.10
C LEU A 65 -2.14 18.42 -2.06
N THR A 66 -1.44 19.20 -1.25
CA THR A 66 -2.07 20.12 -0.27
C THR A 66 -2.31 21.52 -0.80
N ASP A 67 -1.89 21.79 -2.04
CA ASP A 67 -2.15 23.07 -2.72
C ASP A 67 -3.42 22.94 -3.57
N PRO A 68 -4.55 23.55 -3.17
CA PRO A 68 -5.81 23.42 -3.89
C PRO A 68 -5.77 24.00 -5.30
N ASP A 69 -5.03 25.09 -5.52
CA ASP A 69 -4.95 25.75 -6.82
C ASP A 69 -4.11 24.92 -7.79
N PHE A 70 -2.99 24.37 -7.32
CA PHE A 70 -2.21 23.40 -8.07
C PHE A 70 -3.07 22.19 -8.45
N MET A 71 -3.74 21.57 -7.48
CA MET A 71 -4.55 20.37 -7.71
C MET A 71 -5.72 20.64 -8.67
N ARG A 72 -6.37 21.80 -8.58
CA ARG A 72 -7.42 22.19 -9.53
C ARG A 72 -6.88 22.29 -10.94
N LYS A 73 -5.70 22.88 -11.12
CA LYS A 73 -5.05 22.99 -12.44
C LYS A 73 -4.60 21.64 -12.97
N ALA A 74 -3.95 20.82 -12.13
CA ALA A 74 -3.41 19.53 -12.51
C ALA A 74 -4.47 18.49 -12.88
N LEU A 75 -5.69 18.57 -12.27
CA LEU A 75 -6.83 17.73 -12.63
C LEU A 75 -7.71 18.31 -13.75
N ASN A 76 -7.32 19.41 -14.36
CA ASN A 76 -8.09 19.97 -15.46
C ASN A 76 -8.30 18.94 -16.59
N SER A 77 -9.55 18.78 -17.04
CA SER A 77 -9.99 17.81 -18.05
C SER A 77 -9.78 16.34 -17.68
N ALA A 78 -9.45 16.01 -16.42
CA ALA A 78 -9.33 14.62 -15.99
C ALA A 78 -10.71 13.91 -16.01
N ASP A 79 -10.77 12.71 -16.60
CA ASP A 79 -11.92 11.80 -16.53
C ASP A 79 -11.78 10.81 -15.39
N THR A 80 -10.62 10.18 -15.29
CA THR A 80 -10.30 9.15 -14.31
C THR A 80 -9.02 9.50 -13.57
N VAL A 81 -9.04 9.39 -12.23
CA VAL A 81 -7.87 9.61 -11.37
C VAL A 81 -7.57 8.35 -10.56
N VAL A 82 -6.32 7.91 -10.60
CA VAL A 82 -5.78 6.83 -9.76
C VAL A 82 -4.84 7.43 -8.73
N HIS A 83 -5.21 7.36 -7.45
CA HIS A 83 -4.45 7.93 -6.35
C HIS A 83 -3.89 6.86 -5.43
N ILE A 84 -2.55 6.68 -5.46
CA ILE A 84 -1.82 5.66 -4.69
C ILE A 84 -1.01 6.28 -3.53
N ALA A 85 -0.89 7.61 -3.46
CA ALA A 85 -0.03 8.27 -2.49
C ALA A 85 -0.50 8.18 -1.02
N GLY A 86 -1.63 7.52 -0.78
CA GLY A 86 -2.13 7.14 0.55
C GLY A 86 -3.32 7.97 1.04
N ILE A 87 -4.06 7.38 1.97
CA ILE A 87 -5.36 7.85 2.48
C ILE A 87 -5.35 9.30 2.99
N HIS A 88 -4.25 9.77 3.55
CA HIS A 88 -4.16 11.13 4.11
C HIS A 88 -4.41 12.25 3.10
N TRP A 89 -4.16 11.99 1.81
CA TRP A 89 -4.32 12.95 0.72
C TRP A 89 -5.64 12.80 -0.03
N SER A 90 -6.41 11.75 0.28
CA SER A 90 -7.62 11.41 -0.47
C SER A 90 -8.64 12.52 -0.46
N LYS A 91 -8.83 13.23 0.68
CA LYS A 91 -9.77 14.35 0.75
C LYS A 91 -9.40 15.47 -0.22
N ALA A 92 -8.13 15.88 -0.24
CA ALA A 92 -7.66 16.93 -1.15
C ALA A 92 -7.82 16.52 -2.64
N VAL A 93 -7.55 15.25 -2.95
CA VAL A 93 -7.77 14.71 -4.31
C VAL A 93 -9.25 14.71 -4.68
N VAL A 94 -10.14 14.31 -3.76
CA VAL A 94 -11.59 14.29 -3.99
C VAL A 94 -12.14 15.70 -4.19
N ASP A 95 -11.73 16.68 -3.37
CA ASP A 95 -12.17 18.08 -3.50
C ASP A 95 -11.77 18.66 -4.87
N ALA A 96 -10.54 18.41 -5.30
CA ALA A 96 -10.08 18.83 -6.62
C ALA A 96 -10.79 18.07 -7.76
N ALA A 97 -11.10 16.79 -7.57
CA ALA A 97 -11.85 16.00 -8.54
C ALA A 97 -13.28 16.51 -8.72
N ILE A 98 -13.97 16.86 -7.63
CA ILE A 98 -15.30 17.48 -7.65
C ILE A 98 -15.26 18.80 -8.42
N ALA A 99 -14.29 19.68 -8.11
CA ALA A 99 -14.15 20.97 -8.76
C ALA A 99 -13.90 20.88 -10.28
N ASN A 100 -13.34 19.77 -10.74
CA ASN A 100 -13.05 19.53 -12.17
C ASN A 100 -14.05 18.59 -12.87
N GLY A 101 -15.10 18.12 -12.18
CA GLY A 101 -16.08 17.21 -12.75
C GLY A 101 -15.50 15.84 -13.13
N VAL A 102 -14.50 15.35 -12.38
CA VAL A 102 -13.91 14.00 -12.58
C VAL A 102 -15.00 12.96 -12.42
N ARG A 103 -15.08 12.03 -13.35
CA ARG A 103 -16.13 11.02 -13.38
C ARG A 103 -15.81 9.80 -12.52
N ARG A 104 -14.51 9.40 -12.44
CA ARG A 104 -14.08 8.18 -11.75
C ARG A 104 -12.84 8.40 -10.88
N LEU A 105 -12.87 7.87 -9.66
CA LEU A 105 -11.76 7.83 -8.73
C LEU A 105 -11.42 6.40 -8.31
N ILE A 106 -10.14 6.05 -8.35
CA ILE A 106 -9.58 4.82 -7.78
C ILE A 106 -8.61 5.26 -6.68
N LEU A 107 -8.95 5.01 -5.41
CA LEU A 107 -8.19 5.47 -4.27
C LEU A 107 -7.61 4.30 -3.49
N VAL A 108 -6.31 4.36 -3.19
CA VAL A 108 -5.64 3.35 -2.37
C VAL A 108 -5.58 3.82 -0.92
N HIS A 109 -6.32 3.13 -0.06
CA HIS A 109 -6.43 3.33 1.37
C HIS A 109 -5.60 2.29 2.15
N THR A 110 -6.13 1.69 3.20
CA THR A 110 -5.44 0.69 4.02
C THR A 110 -6.41 -0.12 4.87
N THR A 111 -6.20 -1.42 5.03
CA THR A 111 -6.90 -2.25 6.03
C THR A 111 -6.66 -1.78 7.48
N GLY A 112 -5.75 -0.83 7.67
CA GLY A 112 -5.56 -0.17 8.98
C GLY A 112 -6.80 0.52 9.55
N ILE A 113 -7.84 0.75 8.74
CA ILE A 113 -9.15 1.25 9.21
C ILE A 113 -9.84 0.27 10.17
N TYR A 114 -9.57 -1.03 10.05
CA TYR A 114 -10.18 -2.09 10.86
C TYR A 114 -9.47 -2.32 12.20
N SER A 115 -8.26 -1.77 12.38
CA SER A 115 -7.49 -1.97 13.60
C SER A 115 -8.14 -1.27 14.80
N LYS A 116 -8.35 -2.02 15.89
CA LYS A 116 -8.86 -1.51 17.16
C LYS A 116 -7.80 -0.75 17.97
N PHE A 117 -6.54 -1.04 17.72
CA PHE A 117 -5.40 -0.52 18.49
C PHE A 117 -4.59 0.53 17.76
N LYS A 118 -4.85 0.76 16.46
CA LYS A 118 -4.11 1.76 15.69
C LYS A 118 -4.65 3.16 15.99
N ALA A 119 -3.82 4.00 16.60
CA ALA A 119 -4.19 5.39 16.93
C ALA A 119 -4.72 6.18 15.71
N ALA A 120 -4.14 5.94 14.52
CA ALA A 120 -4.61 6.56 13.29
C ALA A 120 -5.87 5.91 12.68
N GLY A 121 -6.37 4.79 13.23
CA GLY A 121 -7.50 4.04 12.66
C GLY A 121 -8.78 4.86 12.60
N GLU A 122 -9.08 5.60 13.66
CA GLU A 122 -10.26 6.48 13.70
C GLU A 122 -10.20 7.58 12.64
N LYS A 123 -9.06 8.25 12.52
CA LYS A 123 -8.84 9.26 11.49
C LYS A 123 -8.98 8.67 10.07
N TYR A 124 -8.53 7.44 9.86
CA TYR A 124 -8.67 6.78 8.56
C TYR A 124 -10.14 6.48 8.23
N ARG A 125 -10.93 6.02 9.22
CA ARG A 125 -12.38 5.83 9.04
C ARG A 125 -13.06 7.13 8.69
N GLN A 126 -12.80 8.20 9.43
CA GLN A 126 -13.38 9.52 9.17
C GLN A 126 -13.07 10.02 7.76
N ILE A 127 -11.81 9.91 7.30
CA ILE A 127 -11.42 10.30 5.93
C ILE A 127 -12.18 9.46 4.90
N GLU A 128 -12.27 8.14 5.12
CA GLU A 128 -12.92 7.24 4.17
C GLU A 128 -14.43 7.50 4.08
N ASP A 129 -15.09 7.71 5.22
CA ASP A 129 -16.52 8.01 5.28
C ASP A 129 -16.83 9.35 4.59
N GLU A 130 -16.00 10.37 4.83
CA GLU A 130 -16.12 11.66 4.16
C GLU A 130 -15.93 11.55 2.64
N VAL A 131 -14.90 10.84 2.20
CA VAL A 131 -14.60 10.59 0.79
C VAL A 131 -15.77 9.87 0.11
N LYS A 132 -16.30 8.81 0.73
CA LYS A 132 -17.48 8.07 0.21
C LYS A 132 -18.70 8.96 0.09
N LYS A 133 -18.97 9.76 1.11
CA LYS A 133 -20.09 10.71 1.12
C LYS A 133 -19.95 11.73 -0.03
N CYS A 134 -18.81 12.40 -0.12
CA CYS A 134 -18.55 13.41 -1.14
C CYS A 134 -18.67 12.84 -2.57
N CYS A 135 -18.09 11.67 -2.83
CA CYS A 135 -18.16 11.02 -4.14
C CYS A 135 -19.60 10.64 -4.50
N LYS A 136 -20.37 10.10 -3.54
CA LYS A 136 -21.79 9.75 -3.75
C LYS A 136 -22.65 10.99 -4.08
N GLU A 137 -22.49 12.07 -3.31
CA GLU A 137 -23.24 13.34 -3.53
C GLU A 137 -22.93 13.96 -4.88
N ASN A 138 -21.70 13.84 -5.37
CA ASN A 138 -21.25 14.39 -6.65
C ASN A 138 -21.28 13.39 -7.81
N LYS A 139 -21.86 12.19 -7.61
CA LYS A 139 -22.01 11.13 -8.64
C LYS A 139 -20.68 10.68 -9.26
N ILE A 140 -19.61 10.70 -8.47
CA ILE A 140 -18.30 10.20 -8.87
C ILE A 140 -18.25 8.70 -8.62
N ALA A 141 -17.90 7.90 -9.63
CA ALA A 141 -17.69 6.46 -9.50
C ALA A 141 -16.42 6.20 -8.68
N LEU A 142 -16.58 5.80 -7.43
CA LEU A 142 -15.48 5.58 -6.51
C LEU A 142 -15.14 4.08 -6.40
N THR A 143 -13.86 3.74 -6.54
CA THR A 143 -13.31 2.44 -6.17
C THR A 143 -12.29 2.61 -5.05
N LEU A 144 -12.48 1.91 -3.92
CA LEU A 144 -11.55 1.92 -2.79
C LEU A 144 -10.77 0.61 -2.73
N LEU A 145 -9.45 0.71 -2.62
CA LEU A 145 -8.54 -0.43 -2.53
C LEU A 145 -7.80 -0.36 -1.20
N ARG A 146 -7.93 -1.39 -0.37
CA ARG A 146 -7.33 -1.44 0.97
C ARG A 146 -6.30 -2.57 1.06
N PRO A 147 -5.05 -2.33 0.68
CA PRO A 147 -4.01 -3.31 0.88
C PRO A 147 -3.77 -3.61 2.36
N THR A 148 -3.37 -4.85 2.63
CA THR A 148 -2.84 -5.29 3.92
C THR A 148 -1.40 -4.79 4.11
N MET A 149 -0.56 -5.52 4.86
CA MET A 149 0.84 -5.16 5.05
C MET A 149 1.63 -5.38 3.75
N ILE A 150 2.05 -4.30 3.11
CA ILE A 150 2.77 -4.35 1.84
C ILE A 150 4.23 -4.72 2.07
N TYR A 151 4.78 -5.62 1.24
CA TYR A 151 6.16 -6.08 1.26
C TYR A 151 6.72 -6.34 -0.16
N GLY A 152 7.96 -6.82 -0.25
CA GLY A 152 8.63 -7.28 -1.46
C GLY A 152 9.74 -6.36 -1.97
N ASN A 153 10.04 -5.28 -1.26
CA ASN A 153 11.11 -4.34 -1.61
C ASN A 153 11.76 -3.79 -0.35
N ILE A 154 13.08 -3.73 -0.28
CA ILE A 154 13.84 -3.27 0.91
C ILE A 154 13.55 -1.83 1.35
N SER A 155 12.85 -1.05 0.54
CA SER A 155 12.37 0.27 0.93
C SER A 155 11.02 0.22 1.65
N ASP A 156 10.41 -0.97 1.89
CA ASP A 156 9.27 -1.12 2.77
C ASP A 156 9.67 -0.76 4.22
N ARG A 157 8.68 -0.52 5.07
CA ARG A 157 8.93 -0.08 6.45
C ARG A 157 8.54 -1.14 7.47
N ASN A 158 8.13 -2.32 7.03
CA ASN A 158 7.58 -3.38 7.88
C ASN A 158 8.42 -4.66 7.83
N ILE A 159 8.39 -5.37 6.69
CA ILE A 159 9.04 -6.68 6.54
C ILE A 159 10.57 -6.56 6.56
N VAL A 160 11.15 -5.51 5.96
CA VAL A 160 12.59 -5.26 6.02
C VAL A 160 13.13 -5.19 7.45
N LYS A 161 12.30 -4.71 8.41
CA LYS A 161 12.68 -4.70 9.84
C LYS A 161 12.74 -6.10 10.41
N PHE A 162 11.79 -6.96 10.06
CA PHE A 162 11.82 -8.37 10.47
C PHE A 162 13.01 -9.09 9.84
N ILE A 163 13.33 -8.85 8.57
CA ILE A 163 14.55 -9.38 7.92
C ILE A 163 15.79 -8.94 8.71
N SER A 164 15.92 -7.65 8.98
CA SER A 164 17.07 -7.11 9.74
C SER A 164 17.15 -7.68 11.17
N MET A 165 16.00 -7.89 11.84
CA MET A 165 15.98 -8.47 13.20
C MET A 165 16.42 -9.93 13.16
N VAL A 166 15.87 -10.72 12.24
CA VAL A 166 16.25 -12.15 12.08
C VAL A 166 17.71 -12.30 11.67
N ASP A 167 18.22 -11.37 10.85
CA ASP A 167 19.62 -11.38 10.43
C ASP A 167 20.58 -11.12 11.60
N LYS A 168 20.24 -10.15 12.47
CA LYS A 168 21.11 -9.70 13.56
C LYS A 168 20.99 -10.54 14.83
N PHE A 169 19.84 -11.12 15.10
CA PHE A 169 19.57 -11.79 16.36
C PHE A 169 19.24 -13.27 16.14
N PRO A 170 20.06 -14.20 16.69
CA PRO A 170 19.79 -15.64 16.56
C PRO A 170 18.61 -16.09 17.40
N VAL A 171 18.17 -15.25 18.33
CA VAL A 171 17.04 -15.51 19.24
C VAL A 171 16.06 -14.34 19.17
N MET A 172 14.81 -14.65 18.86
CA MET A 172 13.74 -13.66 18.71
C MET A 172 12.80 -13.70 19.93
N PRO A 173 12.73 -12.64 20.74
CA PRO A 173 11.68 -12.51 21.73
C PRO A 173 10.35 -12.26 21.01
N VAL A 174 9.34 -13.07 21.33
CA VAL A 174 8.01 -12.96 20.71
C VAL A 174 6.93 -12.97 21.79
N VAL A 175 5.83 -12.26 21.52
CA VAL A 175 4.68 -12.22 22.41
C VAL A 175 3.76 -13.39 22.11
N ARG A 176 3.33 -14.16 23.11
CA ARG A 176 2.40 -15.30 22.97
C ARG A 176 2.77 -16.23 21.81
N ASP A 177 4.03 -16.66 21.71
CA ASP A 177 4.57 -17.52 20.66
C ASP A 177 4.46 -16.99 19.23
N ALA A 178 4.09 -15.72 19.04
CA ALA A 178 3.88 -15.08 17.72
C ALA A 178 2.89 -15.86 16.82
N ARG A 179 1.84 -16.44 17.39
CA ARG A 179 0.82 -17.20 16.64
C ARG A 179 -0.28 -16.33 16.04
N TYR A 180 -0.01 -15.05 15.85
CA TYR A 180 -0.97 -14.13 15.23
C TYR A 180 -0.92 -14.28 13.73
N GLU A 181 -2.10 -14.29 13.14
CA GLU A 181 -2.27 -14.43 11.71
C GLU A 181 -2.13 -13.10 11.00
N LEU A 182 -1.38 -13.11 9.94
CA LEU A 182 -1.11 -12.00 9.04
C LEU A 182 -1.37 -12.47 7.62
N GLN A 183 -1.60 -11.53 6.73
CA GLN A 183 -1.80 -11.81 5.31
C GLN A 183 -1.11 -10.70 4.49
N PRO A 184 0.25 -10.66 4.51
CA PRO A 184 1.01 -9.63 3.81
C PRO A 184 0.87 -9.76 2.30
N VAL A 185 0.76 -8.63 1.61
CA VAL A 185 0.58 -8.54 0.16
C VAL A 185 1.84 -8.03 -0.52
N HIS A 186 2.24 -8.68 -1.61
CA HIS A 186 3.40 -8.27 -2.38
C HIS A 186 3.09 -7.02 -3.25
N TYR A 187 4.03 -6.08 -3.32
CA TYR A 187 3.80 -4.82 -4.05
C TYR A 187 3.55 -5.02 -5.56
N LYS A 188 4.09 -6.09 -6.16
CA LYS A 188 3.85 -6.42 -7.58
C LYS A 188 2.38 -6.81 -7.81
N ASP A 189 1.79 -7.60 -6.91
CA ASP A 189 0.38 -7.98 -7.00
C ASP A 189 -0.53 -6.76 -6.87
N LEU A 190 -0.16 -5.81 -6.01
CA LEU A 190 -0.91 -4.56 -5.88
C LEU A 190 -0.84 -3.70 -7.15
N GLY A 191 0.36 -3.57 -7.75
CA GLY A 191 0.50 -2.80 -8.98
C GLY A 191 -0.33 -3.39 -10.13
N LYS A 192 -0.35 -4.73 -10.23
CA LYS A 192 -1.22 -5.45 -11.17
C LYS A 192 -2.69 -5.22 -10.83
N ALA A 193 -3.10 -5.36 -9.57
CA ALA A 193 -4.48 -5.13 -9.14
C ALA A 193 -4.97 -3.71 -9.47
N TYR A 194 -4.13 -2.70 -9.30
CA TYR A 194 -4.47 -1.31 -9.66
C TYR A 194 -4.72 -1.16 -11.17
N PHE A 195 -3.91 -1.85 -11.98
CA PHE A 195 -4.11 -1.91 -13.43
C PHE A 195 -5.41 -2.66 -13.79
N ASP A 196 -5.64 -3.83 -13.21
CA ASP A 196 -6.84 -4.63 -13.47
C ASP A 196 -8.11 -3.84 -13.09
N VAL A 197 -8.12 -3.15 -11.96
CA VAL A 197 -9.23 -2.26 -11.55
C VAL A 197 -9.40 -1.11 -12.53
N LEU A 198 -8.32 -0.48 -12.99
CA LEU A 198 -8.39 0.60 -13.99
C LEU A 198 -9.07 0.12 -15.26
N MET A 199 -8.73 -1.08 -15.74
CA MET A 199 -9.24 -1.66 -16.98
C MET A 199 -10.66 -2.23 -16.89
N ASN A 200 -11.12 -2.60 -15.68
CA ASN A 200 -12.40 -3.25 -15.45
C ASN A 200 -13.41 -2.30 -14.75
N GLU A 201 -13.68 -1.14 -15.36
CA GLU A 201 -14.57 -0.14 -14.77
C GLU A 201 -15.96 -0.71 -14.45
N SER A 202 -16.56 -1.47 -15.36
CA SER A 202 -17.92 -2.00 -15.20
C SER A 202 -18.10 -2.89 -13.97
N ALA A 203 -17.08 -3.66 -13.61
CA ALA A 203 -17.11 -4.53 -12.45
C ALA A 203 -16.70 -3.82 -11.15
N THR A 204 -15.88 -2.77 -11.23
CA THR A 204 -15.19 -2.19 -10.08
C THR A 204 -15.71 -0.82 -9.64
N ALA A 205 -16.54 -0.16 -10.44
CA ALA A 205 -17.12 1.13 -10.10
C ALA A 205 -18.04 1.04 -8.87
N ASN A 206 -17.86 1.97 -7.92
CA ASN A 206 -18.62 2.02 -6.66
C ASN A 206 -18.44 0.76 -5.78
N ARG A 207 -17.23 0.19 -5.80
CA ARG A 207 -16.86 -0.99 -5.02
C ARG A 207 -15.69 -0.70 -4.10
N ASP A 208 -15.63 -1.48 -3.02
CA ASP A 208 -14.53 -1.50 -2.06
C ASP A 208 -13.89 -2.88 -2.08
N TYR A 209 -12.55 -2.93 -2.09
CA TYR A 209 -11.82 -4.20 -2.07
C TYR A 209 -10.71 -4.19 -1.03
N ASP A 210 -10.67 -5.23 -0.22
CA ASP A 210 -9.51 -5.53 0.61
C ASP A 210 -8.52 -6.36 -0.21
N LEU A 211 -7.29 -5.88 -0.35
CA LEU A 211 -6.25 -6.52 -1.15
C LEU A 211 -5.23 -7.16 -0.21
N SER A 212 -5.51 -8.39 0.18
CA SER A 212 -4.64 -9.21 1.02
C SER A 212 -3.75 -10.13 0.18
N GLY A 213 -2.71 -10.72 0.82
CA GLY A 213 -1.82 -11.68 0.16
C GLY A 213 -2.44 -13.06 -0.06
N GLY A 214 -1.76 -13.91 -0.83
CA GLY A 214 -2.27 -15.21 -1.25
C GLY A 214 -2.29 -16.29 -0.17
N GLU A 215 -1.73 -16.01 1.03
CA GLU A 215 -1.81 -16.94 2.15
C GLU A 215 -1.96 -16.21 3.49
N VAL A 216 -2.65 -16.86 4.43
CA VAL A 216 -2.64 -16.50 5.84
C VAL A 216 -1.44 -17.17 6.49
N ILE A 217 -0.58 -16.38 7.14
CA ILE A 217 0.64 -16.88 7.77
C ILE A 217 0.76 -16.36 9.21
N GLN A 218 1.14 -17.23 10.15
CA GLN A 218 1.45 -16.80 11.50
C GLN A 218 2.75 -15.98 11.52
N LEU A 219 2.84 -14.97 12.39
CA LEU A 219 4.07 -14.17 12.52
C LEU A 219 5.30 -15.06 12.79
N ARG A 220 5.15 -16.11 13.58
CA ARG A 220 6.23 -17.10 13.84
C ARG A 220 6.72 -17.76 12.56
N ASP A 221 5.80 -18.24 11.74
CA ASP A 221 6.13 -18.91 10.49
C ASP A 221 6.74 -17.94 9.48
N MET A 222 6.22 -16.72 9.43
CA MET A 222 6.78 -15.64 8.62
C MET A 222 8.25 -15.35 8.99
N LEU A 223 8.58 -15.26 10.29
CA LEU A 223 9.95 -15.07 10.75
C LEU A 223 10.83 -16.30 10.46
N SER A 224 10.28 -17.51 10.55
CA SER A 224 11.00 -18.74 10.17
C SER A 224 11.34 -18.77 8.69
N VAL A 225 10.38 -18.44 7.81
CA VAL A 225 10.58 -18.37 6.35
C VAL A 225 11.63 -17.30 5.99
N ILE A 226 11.63 -16.16 6.67
CA ILE A 226 12.69 -15.14 6.51
C ILE A 226 14.05 -15.73 6.92
N GLY A 227 14.12 -16.44 8.04
CA GLY A 227 15.34 -17.10 8.52
C GLY A 227 15.86 -18.13 7.52
N GLU A 228 15.01 -18.99 7.00
CA GLU A 228 15.35 -19.99 5.96
C GLU A 228 15.98 -19.31 4.73
N ASN A 229 15.39 -18.22 4.24
CA ASN A 229 15.93 -17.46 3.11
C ASN A 229 17.24 -16.73 3.44
N LEU A 230 17.47 -16.38 4.71
CA LEU A 230 18.76 -15.86 5.18
C LEU A 230 19.81 -16.95 5.41
N GLY A 231 19.43 -18.23 5.38
CA GLY A 231 20.29 -19.38 5.75
C GLY A 231 20.47 -19.49 7.27
N LYS A 232 19.52 -19.02 8.07
CA LYS A 232 19.59 -18.97 9.54
C LYS A 232 18.40 -19.70 10.16
N ARG A 233 18.65 -20.42 11.25
CA ARG A 233 17.60 -21.03 12.07
C ARG A 233 17.19 -20.06 13.18
N VAL A 234 15.93 -19.60 13.15
CA VAL A 234 15.38 -18.69 14.16
C VAL A 234 14.97 -19.46 15.40
N LYS A 235 15.46 -19.05 16.57
CA LYS A 235 15.01 -19.55 17.87
C LYS A 235 14.06 -18.51 18.50
N PHE A 236 12.95 -18.97 19.08
CA PHE A 236 11.95 -18.08 19.68
C PHE A 236 11.96 -18.21 21.21
N ILE A 237 11.91 -17.08 21.89
CA ILE A 237 11.63 -17.01 23.33
C ILE A 237 10.28 -16.35 23.51
N SER A 238 9.30 -17.10 24.02
CA SER A 238 7.95 -16.59 24.26
C SER A 238 7.91 -15.71 25.50
N CYS A 239 7.27 -14.55 25.36
CA CYS A 239 7.00 -13.64 26.46
C CYS A 239 5.47 -13.49 26.63
N PRO A 240 4.92 -13.65 27.83
CA PRO A 240 3.52 -13.35 28.11
C PRO A 240 3.18 -11.91 27.75
N PHE A 241 1.95 -11.69 27.25
CA PHE A 241 1.50 -10.35 26.83
C PHE A 241 1.62 -9.32 27.96
N CYS A 242 1.27 -9.69 29.19
CA CYS A 242 1.35 -8.79 30.34
C CYS A 242 2.78 -8.28 30.59
N ILE A 243 3.79 -9.15 30.46
CA ILE A 243 5.20 -8.77 30.63
C ILE A 243 5.64 -7.83 29.49
N ALA A 244 5.33 -8.17 28.24
CA ALA A 244 5.66 -7.33 27.09
C ALA A 244 4.99 -5.95 27.16
N TYR A 245 3.72 -5.91 27.56
CA TYR A 245 2.97 -4.66 27.68
C TYR A 245 3.47 -3.81 28.86
N SER A 246 3.75 -4.43 30.02
CA SER A 246 4.33 -3.72 31.18
C SER A 246 5.72 -3.17 30.85
N GLY A 247 6.54 -3.91 30.09
CA GLY A 247 7.82 -3.42 29.61
C GLY A 247 7.67 -2.22 28.66
N ALA A 248 6.71 -2.26 27.75
CA ALA A 248 6.41 -1.13 26.88
C ALA A 248 5.92 0.10 27.66
N TRP A 249 5.13 -0.12 28.70
CA TRP A 249 4.65 0.94 29.59
C TRP A 249 5.80 1.55 30.42
N LEU A 250 6.73 0.74 30.92
CA LEU A 250 7.92 1.20 31.63
C LEU A 250 8.80 2.07 30.72
N VAL A 251 9.03 1.66 29.46
CA VAL A 251 9.76 2.47 28.47
C VAL A 251 9.06 3.81 28.24
N TYR A 252 7.73 3.82 28.13
CA TYR A 252 6.95 5.06 27.98
C TYR A 252 7.18 6.02 29.15
N ILE A 253 7.17 5.52 30.42
CA ILE A 253 7.42 6.35 31.60
C ILE A 253 8.87 6.85 31.63
N LEU A 254 9.85 5.97 31.44
CA LEU A 254 11.27 6.32 31.49
C LEU A 254 11.67 7.33 30.39
N THR A 255 10.98 7.31 29.29
CA THR A 255 11.20 8.27 28.18
C THR A 255 10.32 9.51 28.28
N VAL A 256 9.58 9.67 29.38
CA VAL A 256 8.63 10.78 29.60
C VAL A 256 7.66 10.94 28.40
N GLY A 257 7.15 9.81 27.91
CA GLY A 257 6.21 9.77 26.80
C GLY A 257 6.81 9.92 25.41
N LYS A 258 8.14 10.10 25.26
CA LYS A 258 8.79 10.26 23.96
C LYS A 258 8.78 9.00 23.10
N VAL A 259 8.78 7.82 23.75
CA VAL A 259 8.76 6.51 23.06
C VAL A 259 7.58 5.69 23.57
N ASP A 260 6.63 5.41 22.69
CA ASP A 260 5.46 4.58 23.01
C ASP A 260 5.45 3.30 22.15
N TYR A 261 5.68 2.16 22.80
CA TYR A 261 5.60 0.84 22.17
C TYR A 261 4.30 0.10 22.52
N ARG A 262 3.41 0.65 23.34
CA ARG A 262 2.19 -0.02 23.81
C ARG A 262 1.27 -0.38 22.62
N GLU A 263 1.03 0.56 21.71
CA GLU A 263 0.27 0.30 20.48
C GLU A 263 0.91 -0.84 19.66
N LYS A 264 2.24 -0.84 19.54
CA LYS A 264 2.94 -1.89 18.77
C LYS A 264 2.74 -3.27 19.39
N VAL A 265 2.85 -3.39 20.73
CA VAL A 265 2.62 -4.65 21.43
C VAL A 265 1.17 -5.13 21.27
N GLN A 266 0.19 -4.23 21.41
CA GLN A 266 -1.22 -4.57 21.22
C GLN A 266 -1.50 -5.02 19.77
N ARG A 267 -0.97 -4.32 18.80
CA ARG A 267 -1.13 -4.64 17.38
C ARG A 267 -0.41 -5.92 16.94
N LEU A 268 0.66 -6.33 17.64
CA LEU A 268 1.24 -7.66 17.43
C LEU A 268 0.28 -8.78 17.79
N CYS A 269 -0.70 -8.52 18.64
CA CYS A 269 -1.70 -9.49 19.09
C CYS A 269 -3.02 -9.42 18.31
N GLU A 270 -3.11 -8.56 17.31
CA GLU A 270 -4.31 -8.37 16.50
C GLU A 270 -4.20 -9.18 15.20
N PRO A 271 -5.10 -10.16 14.96
CA PRO A 271 -5.16 -10.84 13.67
C PRO A 271 -5.43 -9.83 12.56
N ARG A 272 -4.73 -9.98 11.43
CA ARG A 272 -4.86 -9.09 10.26
C ARG A 272 -5.03 -9.92 9.01
N VAL A 273 -6.19 -10.57 8.95
CA VAL A 273 -6.63 -11.45 7.87
C VAL A 273 -7.90 -10.85 7.30
N TYR A 274 -7.93 -10.69 5.98
CA TYR A 274 -9.06 -10.10 5.27
C TYR A 274 -9.28 -10.87 3.98
N SER A 275 -10.56 -11.16 3.66
CA SER A 275 -10.89 -11.82 2.40
C SER A 275 -10.65 -10.87 1.22
N HIS A 276 -10.13 -11.44 0.12
CA HIS A 276 -10.04 -10.78 -1.18
C HIS A 276 -10.94 -11.44 -2.24
N ASP A 277 -11.93 -12.23 -1.81
CA ASP A 277 -12.80 -13.00 -2.71
C ASP A 277 -13.56 -12.11 -3.70
N ASP A 278 -14.02 -10.94 -3.25
CA ASP A 278 -14.66 -9.96 -4.12
C ASP A 278 -13.70 -9.46 -5.22
N ALA A 279 -12.45 -9.20 -4.90
CA ALA A 279 -11.43 -8.81 -5.85
C ALA A 279 -11.11 -9.94 -6.86
N THR A 280 -11.04 -11.17 -6.36
CA THR A 280 -10.86 -12.36 -7.22
C THR A 280 -12.02 -12.53 -8.19
N ARG A 281 -13.25 -12.40 -7.72
CA ARG A 281 -14.45 -12.54 -8.55
C ARG A 281 -14.57 -11.42 -9.60
N ASP A 282 -14.34 -10.16 -9.20
CA ASP A 282 -14.69 -9.00 -10.01
C ASP A 282 -13.60 -8.65 -11.04
N PHE A 283 -12.32 -8.91 -10.75
CA PHE A 283 -11.21 -8.61 -11.68
C PHE A 283 -10.07 -9.62 -11.69
N GLY A 284 -10.29 -10.84 -11.16
CA GLY A 284 -9.32 -11.92 -11.25
C GLY A 284 -8.08 -11.75 -10.35
N TYR A 285 -8.23 -11.07 -9.21
CA TYR A 285 -7.13 -10.90 -8.27
C TYR A 285 -6.62 -12.24 -7.73
N ALA A 286 -5.33 -12.55 -7.95
CA ALA A 286 -4.70 -13.80 -7.56
C ALA A 286 -3.28 -13.51 -7.03
N PRO A 287 -3.15 -13.05 -5.77
CA PRO A 287 -1.87 -12.67 -5.21
C PRO A 287 -0.98 -13.87 -4.89
N MET A 288 0.34 -13.69 -4.97
CA MET A 288 1.31 -14.69 -4.58
C MET A 288 1.34 -14.93 -3.08
N THR A 289 1.81 -16.13 -2.68
CA THR A 289 2.04 -16.44 -1.27
C THR A 289 3.25 -15.68 -0.72
N PHE A 290 3.29 -15.48 0.60
CA PHE A 290 4.43 -14.85 1.26
C PHE A 290 5.74 -15.60 1.00
N ARG A 291 5.70 -16.93 1.02
CA ARG A 291 6.86 -17.79 0.79
C ARG A 291 7.51 -17.56 -0.57
N VAL A 292 6.71 -17.31 -1.59
CA VAL A 292 7.20 -16.99 -2.94
C VAL A 292 7.75 -15.55 -3.00
N GLY A 293 7.00 -14.58 -2.52
CA GLY A 293 7.34 -13.18 -2.68
C GLY A 293 8.52 -12.69 -1.85
N ILE A 294 8.79 -13.31 -0.68
CA ILE A 294 9.85 -12.86 0.23
C ILE A 294 11.27 -13.12 -0.28
N VAL A 295 11.42 -14.07 -1.18
CA VAL A 295 12.72 -14.51 -1.71
C VAL A 295 13.50 -13.35 -2.31
N ASP A 296 12.84 -12.54 -3.14
CA ASP A 296 13.50 -11.41 -3.84
C ASP A 296 13.90 -10.31 -2.86
N GLU A 297 13.05 -10.01 -1.88
CA GLU A 297 13.34 -8.99 -0.86
C GLU A 297 14.52 -9.38 0.03
N VAL A 298 14.59 -10.65 0.45
CA VAL A 298 15.73 -11.15 1.23
C VAL A 298 17.01 -11.15 0.40
N LYS A 299 16.97 -11.51 -0.89
CA LYS A 299 18.12 -11.41 -1.79
C LYS A 299 18.61 -9.97 -1.94
N GLU A 300 17.68 -9.02 -2.12
CA GLU A 300 18.01 -7.60 -2.20
C GLU A 300 18.62 -7.08 -0.89
N TYR A 301 18.05 -7.51 0.25
CA TYR A 301 18.58 -7.19 1.58
C TYR A 301 20.03 -7.70 1.74
N LYS A 302 20.29 -8.97 1.42
CA LYS A 302 21.64 -9.56 1.50
C LYS A 302 22.67 -8.76 0.68
N ARG A 303 22.35 -8.44 -0.57
CA ARG A 303 23.24 -7.66 -1.44
C ARG A 303 23.59 -6.28 -0.85
N LYS A 304 22.65 -5.66 -0.12
CA LYS A 304 22.85 -4.35 0.47
C LYS A 304 23.54 -4.40 1.84
N ALA A 305 23.18 -5.39 2.65
CA ALA A 305 23.72 -5.53 4.02
C ALA A 305 25.10 -6.21 4.04
N HIS A 306 25.38 -7.06 3.05
CA HIS A 306 26.60 -7.87 2.95
C HIS A 306 27.15 -7.81 1.51
N PRO A 307 27.70 -6.64 1.07
CA PRO A 307 28.14 -6.45 -0.31
C PRO A 307 29.32 -7.31 -0.73
N GLU A 308 29.97 -8.00 0.20
CA GLU A 308 31.17 -8.83 -0.04
C GLU A 308 30.87 -10.34 -0.09
N CYS A 309 29.59 -10.75 -0.12
CA CYS A 309 29.17 -12.16 -0.23
C CYS A 309 28.59 -12.49 -1.60
#